data_5e91ec70239258fe7c136b2d82e73329
#
_entry.id   5e91ec70239258fe7c136b2d82e73329
#
_cell.length_a   1.000
_cell.length_b   1.000
_cell.length_c   1.000
_cell.angle_alpha   90.00
_cell.angle_beta   90.00
_cell.angle_gamma   90.00
#
_symmetry.space_group_name_H-M   'P 1'
#
loop_
_entity.id
_entity.type
_entity.pdbx_description
1 polymer ?
#
loop_
_entity_poly.entity_id
_entity_poly.type
_entity_poly.pdbx_seq_one_letter_code
_entity_poly.pdbx_strand_id
1 'polypeptide(L)'
;MAASIAIDASVVVRYLVGDDKTQSAAATELFRAAQAGKVKLVLPTSTIQETVYVLERIYNLDAAAIAPKLISLLTIHNVATPDAGWIMDALQFYREKNSDFGDALLCAYAHQEGCDVATFDKGILKKFTEVTAYTPIDWLAGKAPQKGKDLN
;
A
#
# COMPACT_ATOMS: atom_id res chain seq x y z
N MET A 1 -1.66 -29.28 5.21
CA MET A 1 -1.39 -27.82 5.04
C MET A 1 -2.47 -27.20 4.18
N ALA A 2 -2.96 -26.05 4.58
CA ALA A 2 -3.91 -25.31 3.75
C ALA A 2 -3.23 -24.81 2.47
N ALA A 3 -3.97 -24.82 1.37
CA ALA A 3 -3.50 -24.25 0.12
C ALA A 3 -3.29 -22.73 0.26
N SER A 4 -2.32 -22.18 -0.46
CA SER A 4 -2.11 -20.74 -0.58
C SER A 4 -2.65 -20.26 -1.92
N ILE A 5 -3.44 -19.21 -1.90
CA ILE A 5 -4.05 -18.62 -3.09
C ILE A 5 -3.64 -17.16 -3.16
N ALA A 6 -2.94 -16.77 -4.24
CA ALA A 6 -2.72 -15.36 -4.55
C ALA A 6 -4.00 -14.78 -5.12
N ILE A 7 -4.46 -13.67 -4.59
CA ILE A 7 -5.73 -13.07 -5.01
C ILE A 7 -5.50 -11.80 -5.80
N ASP A 8 -6.36 -11.59 -6.78
CA ASP A 8 -6.38 -10.42 -7.66
C ASP A 8 -7.14 -9.26 -7.01
N ALA A 9 -6.87 -8.05 -7.47
CA ALA A 9 -7.54 -6.85 -6.99
C ALA A 9 -9.06 -6.91 -7.16
N SER A 10 -9.57 -7.57 -8.19
CA SER A 10 -11.02 -7.74 -8.38
C SER A 10 -11.69 -8.44 -7.21
N VAL A 11 -11.03 -9.44 -6.63
CA VAL A 11 -11.54 -10.16 -5.45
C VAL A 11 -11.55 -9.24 -4.22
N VAL A 12 -10.48 -8.48 -4.01
CA VAL A 12 -10.39 -7.54 -2.90
C VAL A 12 -11.46 -6.45 -3.00
N VAL A 13 -11.61 -5.87 -4.18
CA VAL A 13 -12.60 -4.80 -4.43
C VAL A 13 -14.03 -5.33 -4.18
N ARG A 14 -14.37 -6.51 -4.69
CA ARG A 14 -15.69 -7.10 -4.47
C ARG A 14 -15.97 -7.36 -3.00
N TYR A 15 -14.96 -7.78 -2.27
CA TYR A 15 -15.08 -7.97 -0.82
C TYR A 15 -15.29 -6.64 -0.08
N LEU A 16 -14.53 -5.60 -0.44
CA LEU A 16 -14.53 -4.32 0.26
C LEU A 16 -15.75 -3.45 -0.08
N VAL A 17 -16.21 -3.46 -1.33
CA VAL A 17 -17.26 -2.55 -1.80
C VAL A 17 -18.64 -3.20 -1.76
N GLY A 18 -18.76 -4.44 -2.15
CA GLY A 18 -20.01 -5.19 -2.05
C GLY A 18 -21.09 -4.78 -3.07
N ASP A 19 -20.70 -4.19 -4.20
CA ASP A 19 -21.62 -3.66 -5.22
C ASP A 19 -22.12 -4.70 -6.24
N ASP A 20 -21.53 -5.89 -6.26
CA ASP A 20 -21.97 -7.02 -7.08
C ASP A 20 -22.35 -8.16 -6.16
N LYS A 21 -23.65 -8.48 -6.09
CA LYS A 21 -24.16 -9.46 -5.11
C LYS A 21 -23.50 -10.83 -5.23
N THR A 22 -23.36 -11.35 -6.45
CA THR A 22 -22.82 -12.69 -6.68
C THR A 22 -21.32 -12.73 -6.40
N GLN A 23 -20.57 -11.80 -6.97
CA GLN A 23 -19.12 -11.75 -6.80
C GLN A 23 -18.73 -11.37 -5.38
N SER A 24 -19.45 -10.44 -4.76
CA SER A 24 -19.20 -10.03 -3.38
C SER A 24 -19.48 -11.16 -2.40
N ALA A 25 -20.54 -11.93 -2.60
CA ALA A 25 -20.82 -13.11 -1.78
C ALA A 25 -19.72 -14.15 -1.90
N ALA A 26 -19.25 -14.44 -3.11
CA ALA A 26 -18.17 -15.38 -3.35
C ALA A 26 -16.84 -14.91 -2.71
N ALA A 27 -16.50 -13.64 -2.87
CA ALA A 27 -15.32 -13.04 -2.24
C ALA A 27 -15.41 -13.14 -0.70
N THR A 28 -16.57 -12.80 -0.14
CA THR A 28 -16.79 -12.90 1.31
C THR A 28 -16.61 -14.33 1.82
N GLU A 29 -17.12 -15.31 1.11
CA GLU A 29 -16.95 -16.74 1.49
C GLU A 29 -15.47 -17.17 1.42
N LEU A 30 -14.71 -16.63 0.45
CA LEU A 30 -13.28 -16.92 0.38
C LEU A 30 -12.53 -16.37 1.59
N PHE A 31 -12.81 -15.14 2.02
CA PHE A 31 -12.21 -14.57 3.23
C PHE A 31 -12.65 -15.29 4.49
N ARG A 32 -13.90 -15.75 4.57
CA ARG A 32 -14.37 -16.60 5.68
C ARG A 32 -13.62 -17.94 5.73
N ALA A 33 -13.36 -18.54 4.57
CA ALA A 33 -12.57 -19.76 4.50
C ALA A 33 -11.14 -19.55 5.02
N ALA A 34 -10.55 -18.39 4.75
CA ALA A 34 -9.25 -18.04 5.32
C ALA A 34 -9.31 -17.91 6.83
N GLN A 35 -10.30 -17.19 7.36
CA GLN A 35 -10.51 -17.06 8.81
C GLN A 35 -10.68 -18.41 9.50
N ALA A 36 -11.34 -19.37 8.83
CA ALA A 36 -11.55 -20.72 9.33
C ALA A 36 -10.33 -21.64 9.18
N GLY A 37 -9.22 -21.14 8.66
CA GLY A 37 -7.99 -21.91 8.49
C GLY A 37 -7.99 -22.87 7.30
N LYS A 38 -8.96 -22.76 6.39
CA LYS A 38 -9.09 -23.68 5.23
C LYS A 38 -8.18 -23.29 4.08
N VAL A 39 -7.77 -22.02 4.01
CA VAL A 39 -6.94 -21.47 2.92
C VAL A 39 -6.13 -20.30 3.45
N LYS A 40 -4.96 -20.07 2.87
CA LYS A 40 -4.18 -18.86 3.08
C LYS A 40 -4.33 -17.97 1.86
N LEU A 41 -4.77 -16.74 2.05
CA LEU A 41 -4.87 -15.75 0.98
C LEU A 41 -3.64 -14.86 1.01
N VAL A 42 -3.04 -14.68 -0.16
CA VAL A 42 -1.83 -13.87 -0.32
C VAL A 42 -2.14 -12.70 -1.25
N LEU A 43 -1.83 -11.51 -0.77
CA LEU A 43 -1.96 -10.26 -1.54
C LEU A 43 -0.56 -9.76 -1.88
N PRO A 44 -0.08 -10.02 -3.10
CA PRO A 44 1.16 -9.39 -3.57
C PRO A 44 1.04 -7.87 -3.53
N THR A 45 2.16 -7.16 -3.46
CA THR A 45 2.19 -5.70 -3.50
C THR A 45 1.43 -5.13 -4.70
N SER A 46 1.56 -5.78 -5.86
CA SER A 46 0.84 -5.40 -7.08
C SER A 46 -0.69 -5.44 -6.90
N THR A 47 -1.21 -6.43 -6.19
CA THR A 47 -2.64 -6.52 -5.88
C THR A 47 -3.10 -5.36 -5.00
N ILE A 48 -2.31 -5.02 -3.97
CA ILE A 48 -2.63 -3.92 -3.07
C ILE A 48 -2.61 -2.59 -3.84
N GLN A 49 -1.59 -2.37 -4.67
CA GLN A 49 -1.46 -1.15 -5.45
C GLN A 49 -2.62 -0.98 -6.45
N GLU A 50 -2.97 -2.04 -7.16
CA GLU A 50 -4.11 -2.03 -8.08
C GLU A 50 -5.43 -1.82 -7.36
N THR A 51 -5.61 -2.42 -6.19
CA THR A 51 -6.81 -2.21 -5.35
C THR A 51 -6.95 -0.74 -4.98
N VAL A 52 -5.89 -0.09 -4.52
CA VAL A 52 -5.90 1.35 -4.22
C VAL A 52 -6.29 2.16 -5.45
N TYR A 53 -5.67 1.86 -6.60
CA TYR A 53 -5.96 2.55 -7.85
C TYR A 53 -7.44 2.46 -8.22
N VAL A 54 -8.03 1.26 -8.16
CA VAL A 54 -9.44 1.04 -8.49
C VAL A 54 -10.35 1.78 -7.50
N LEU A 55 -10.06 1.70 -6.20
CA LEU A 55 -10.88 2.37 -5.18
C LEU A 55 -10.82 3.90 -5.34
N GLU A 56 -9.69 4.47 -5.72
CA GLU A 56 -9.57 5.90 -5.99
C GLU A 56 -10.29 6.31 -7.27
N ARG A 57 -10.01 5.61 -8.37
CA ARG A 57 -10.40 6.03 -9.72
C ARG A 57 -11.83 5.67 -10.10
N ILE A 58 -12.28 4.50 -9.67
CA ILE A 58 -13.61 3.99 -10.02
C ILE A 58 -14.63 4.34 -8.95
N TYR A 59 -14.24 4.22 -7.67
CA TYR A 59 -15.16 4.43 -6.54
C TYR A 59 -15.01 5.80 -5.88
N ASN A 60 -14.07 6.62 -6.33
CA ASN A 60 -13.82 7.98 -5.83
C ASN A 60 -13.57 8.05 -4.31
N LEU A 61 -12.95 7.01 -3.76
CA LEU A 61 -12.56 7.00 -2.35
C LEU A 61 -11.22 7.70 -2.18
N ASP A 62 -11.03 8.31 -1.02
CA ASP A 62 -9.77 8.97 -0.65
C ASP A 62 -8.90 8.08 0.25
N ALA A 63 -7.70 8.54 0.55
CA ALA A 63 -6.76 7.81 1.40
C ALA A 63 -7.33 7.52 2.79
N ALA A 64 -8.09 8.47 3.35
CA ALA A 64 -8.70 8.31 4.67
C ALA A 64 -9.74 7.18 4.70
N ALA A 65 -10.40 6.91 3.57
CA ALA A 65 -11.35 5.81 3.44
C ALA A 65 -10.66 4.48 3.06
N ILE A 66 -9.67 4.53 2.18
CA ILE A 66 -9.01 3.34 1.62
C ILE A 66 -8.06 2.68 2.63
N ALA A 67 -7.19 3.45 3.27
CA ALA A 67 -6.15 2.91 4.13
C ALA A 67 -6.70 2.05 5.28
N PRO A 68 -7.71 2.49 6.05
CA PRO A 68 -8.28 1.65 7.11
C PRO A 68 -8.86 0.34 6.60
N LYS A 69 -9.47 0.34 5.42
CA LYS A 69 -10.04 -0.88 4.81
C LYS A 69 -8.97 -1.92 4.52
N LEU A 70 -7.86 -1.50 3.92
CA LEU A 70 -6.75 -2.41 3.60
C LEU A 70 -5.99 -2.84 4.84
N ILE A 71 -5.80 -1.95 5.81
CA ILE A 71 -5.18 -2.31 7.09
C ILE A 71 -6.02 -3.38 7.79
N SER A 72 -7.32 -3.20 7.88
CA SER A 72 -8.23 -4.20 8.49
C SER A 72 -8.20 -5.52 7.74
N LEU A 73 -8.19 -5.48 6.41
CA LEU A 73 -8.11 -6.68 5.57
C LEU A 73 -6.86 -7.50 5.89
N LEU A 74 -5.71 -6.84 6.02
CA LEU A 74 -4.43 -7.50 6.29
C LEU A 74 -4.29 -8.00 7.72
N THR A 75 -5.23 -7.69 8.61
CA THR A 75 -5.29 -8.25 9.96
C THR A 75 -6.14 -9.51 10.06
N ILE A 76 -6.87 -9.88 9.01
CA ILE A 76 -7.68 -11.09 8.98
C ILE A 76 -6.76 -12.32 9.04
N HIS A 77 -7.13 -13.29 9.86
CA HIS A 77 -6.36 -14.55 9.99
C HIS A 77 -6.21 -15.24 8.63
N ASN A 78 -5.00 -15.67 8.32
CA ASN A 78 -4.63 -16.27 7.02
C ASN A 78 -4.79 -15.37 5.80
N VAL A 79 -4.85 -14.06 5.99
CA VAL A 79 -4.72 -13.07 4.93
C VAL A 79 -3.38 -12.37 5.13
N ALA A 80 -2.51 -12.45 4.16
CA ALA A 80 -1.14 -11.96 4.29
C ALA A 80 -0.62 -11.31 3.01
N THR A 81 0.35 -10.43 3.18
CA THR A 81 1.18 -9.92 2.09
C THR A 81 2.63 -10.33 2.35
N PRO A 82 3.43 -10.67 1.30
CA PRO A 82 4.83 -11.04 1.49
C PRO A 82 5.68 -9.94 2.14
N ASP A 83 5.29 -8.69 1.92
CA ASP A 83 6.04 -7.51 2.35
C ASP A 83 5.34 -6.76 3.49
N ALA A 84 4.74 -7.48 4.43
CA ALA A 84 3.87 -6.93 5.46
C ALA A 84 4.49 -5.76 6.24
N GLY A 85 5.79 -5.81 6.52
CA GLY A 85 6.46 -4.77 7.30
C GLY A 85 6.33 -3.40 6.67
N TRP A 86 6.81 -3.24 5.44
CA TRP A 86 6.77 -1.93 4.78
C TRP A 86 5.44 -1.60 4.09
N ILE A 87 4.61 -2.61 3.77
CA ILE A 87 3.27 -2.36 3.24
C ILE A 87 2.37 -1.69 4.30
N MET A 88 2.46 -2.11 5.55
CA MET A 88 1.69 -1.47 6.63
C MET A 88 2.14 -0.03 6.84
N ASP A 89 3.44 0.24 6.79
CA ASP A 89 3.98 1.59 6.84
C ASP A 89 3.52 2.43 5.64
N ALA A 90 3.50 1.84 4.45
CA ALA A 90 3.02 2.51 3.24
C ALA A 90 1.55 2.96 3.38
N LEU A 91 0.69 2.10 3.92
CA LEU A 91 -0.71 2.44 4.16
C LEU A 91 -0.87 3.56 5.19
N GLN A 92 -0.03 3.57 6.23
CA GLN A 92 0.00 4.66 7.20
C GLN A 92 0.47 5.96 6.57
N PHE A 93 1.56 5.96 5.82
CA PHE A 93 2.06 7.13 5.10
C PHE A 93 1.03 7.67 4.12
N TYR A 94 0.37 6.79 3.38
CA TYR A 94 -0.67 7.14 2.44
C TYR A 94 -1.79 7.94 3.12
N ARG A 95 -2.24 7.46 4.26
CA ARG A 95 -3.29 8.13 5.04
C ARG A 95 -2.81 9.44 5.67
N GLU A 96 -1.69 9.40 6.37
CA GLU A 96 -1.20 10.53 7.18
C GLU A 96 -0.71 11.68 6.31
N LYS A 97 -0.06 11.38 5.20
CA LYS A 97 0.57 12.39 4.35
C LYS A 97 -0.32 12.82 3.18
N ASN A 98 -1.45 12.15 2.99
CA ASN A 98 -2.33 12.36 1.84
C ASN A 98 -1.52 12.40 0.53
N SER A 99 -0.65 11.39 0.36
CA SER A 99 0.27 11.27 -0.76
C SER A 99 -0.31 10.36 -1.83
N ASP A 100 0.33 10.33 -3.00
CA ASP A 100 0.17 9.24 -3.95
C ASP A 100 0.59 7.92 -3.29
N PHE A 101 -0.15 6.84 -3.55
CA PHE A 101 0.14 5.56 -2.91
C PHE A 101 1.46 4.95 -3.41
N GLY A 102 1.81 5.16 -4.68
CA GLY A 102 3.11 4.74 -5.22
C GLY A 102 4.27 5.41 -4.50
N ASP A 103 4.14 6.69 -4.18
CA ASP A 103 5.13 7.44 -3.40
C ASP A 103 5.24 6.89 -1.98
N ALA A 104 4.11 6.58 -1.37
CA ALA A 104 4.06 5.98 -0.03
C ALA A 104 4.73 4.60 -0.03
N LEU A 105 4.51 3.79 -1.05
CA LEU A 105 5.17 2.48 -1.22
C LEU A 105 6.68 2.62 -1.33
N LEU A 106 7.16 3.51 -2.19
CA LEU A 106 8.59 3.75 -2.40
C LEU A 106 9.27 4.19 -1.11
N CYS A 107 8.68 5.16 -0.41
CA CYS A 107 9.29 5.73 0.79
C CYS A 107 9.21 4.75 1.98
N ALA A 108 8.16 3.96 2.11
CA ALA A 108 8.07 2.92 3.13
C ALA A 108 9.10 1.83 2.91
N TYR A 109 9.26 1.38 1.66
CA TYR A 109 10.31 0.42 1.29
C TYR A 109 11.70 0.95 1.65
N ALA A 110 12.01 2.17 1.19
CA ALA A 110 13.32 2.79 1.43
C ALA A 110 13.60 2.98 2.92
N HIS A 111 12.60 3.39 3.69
CA HIS A 111 12.74 3.55 5.14
C HIS A 111 13.07 2.22 5.82
N GLN A 112 12.34 1.17 5.47
CA GLN A 112 12.56 -0.15 6.07
C GLN A 112 13.91 -0.76 5.69
N GLU A 113 14.31 -0.62 4.42
CA GLU A 113 15.56 -1.20 3.91
C GLU A 113 16.80 -0.33 4.18
N GLY A 114 16.61 0.86 4.73
CA GLY A 114 17.72 1.78 4.99
C GLY A 114 18.31 2.37 3.71
N CYS A 115 17.50 2.53 2.67
CA CYS A 115 17.89 3.13 1.40
C CYS A 115 17.55 4.61 1.37
N ASP A 116 18.37 5.38 0.64
CA ASP A 116 17.99 6.73 0.23
C ASP A 116 17.06 6.67 -0.98
N VAL A 117 16.35 7.75 -1.24
CA VAL A 117 15.44 7.88 -2.37
C VAL A 117 15.97 8.89 -3.38
N ALA A 118 16.05 8.50 -4.64
CA ALA A 118 16.33 9.41 -5.74
C ALA A 118 15.01 9.78 -6.43
N THR A 119 14.74 11.07 -6.54
CA THR A 119 13.47 11.55 -7.12
C THR A 119 13.60 12.98 -7.66
N PHE A 120 12.83 13.29 -8.70
CA PHE A 120 12.58 14.66 -9.13
C PHE A 120 11.28 15.22 -8.55
N ASP A 121 10.50 14.40 -7.83
CA ASP A 121 9.21 14.79 -7.29
C ASP A 121 9.38 15.63 -6.02
N LYS A 122 9.00 16.89 -6.09
CA LYS A 122 9.04 17.81 -4.94
C LYS A 122 8.09 17.38 -3.82
N GLY A 123 7.02 16.69 -4.15
CA GLY A 123 6.08 16.17 -3.17
C GLY A 123 6.75 15.13 -2.26
N ILE A 124 7.53 14.22 -2.83
CA ILE A 124 8.30 13.24 -2.07
C ILE A 124 9.31 13.95 -1.18
N LEU A 125 10.09 14.87 -1.74
CA LEU A 125 11.10 15.64 -1.00
C LEU A 125 10.50 16.39 0.19
N LYS A 126 9.28 16.90 0.06
CA LYS A 126 8.58 17.66 1.11
C LYS A 126 7.89 16.81 2.16
N LYS A 127 7.14 15.78 1.72
CA LYS A 127 6.21 15.06 2.58
C LYS A 127 6.85 13.95 3.40
N PHE A 128 7.89 13.31 2.89
CA PHE A 128 8.47 12.11 3.49
C PHE A 128 9.76 12.41 4.23
N THR A 129 9.61 12.95 5.46
CA THR A 129 10.75 13.28 6.34
C THR A 129 11.42 12.05 6.95
N GLU A 130 10.81 10.88 6.83
CA GLU A 130 11.32 9.61 7.35
C GLU A 130 12.44 9.03 6.47
N VAL A 131 12.58 9.52 5.25
CA VAL A 131 13.62 9.08 4.31
C VAL A 131 14.54 10.22 3.95
N THR A 132 15.78 9.88 3.58
CA THR A 132 16.71 10.81 2.97
C THR A 132 16.52 10.76 1.46
N ALA A 133 16.22 11.90 0.86
CA ALA A 133 15.93 11.98 -0.57
C ALA A 133 16.82 13.01 -1.27
N TYR A 134 17.17 12.70 -2.50
CA TYR A 134 17.98 13.53 -3.38
C TYR A 134 17.33 13.65 -4.74
N THR A 135 17.55 14.76 -5.43
CA THR A 135 17.47 14.71 -6.89
C THR A 135 18.73 14.01 -7.42
N PRO A 136 18.66 13.32 -8.55
CA PRO A 136 19.87 12.76 -9.17
C PRO A 136 20.93 13.83 -9.44
N ILE A 137 20.52 15.05 -9.77
CA ILE A 137 21.41 16.19 -10.02
C ILE A 137 22.20 16.52 -8.75
N ASP A 138 21.52 16.66 -7.62
CA ASP A 138 22.14 17.02 -6.34
C ASP A 138 23.04 15.89 -5.83
N TRP A 139 22.62 14.65 -5.98
CA TRP A 139 23.44 13.50 -5.59
C TRP A 139 24.76 13.45 -6.39
N LEU A 140 24.67 13.62 -7.72
CA LEU A 140 25.85 13.62 -8.59
C LEU A 140 26.79 14.80 -8.30
N ALA A 141 26.23 15.92 -7.85
CA ALA A 141 27.03 17.09 -7.47
C ALA A 141 27.61 17.02 -6.04
N GLY A 142 27.35 15.93 -5.31
CA GLY A 142 27.81 15.76 -3.93
C GLY A 142 27.13 16.70 -2.93
N LYS A 143 25.94 17.22 -3.27
CA LYS A 143 25.19 18.10 -2.36
C LYS A 143 24.56 17.31 -1.21
N ALA A 144 24.35 18.00 -0.07
CA ALA A 144 23.66 17.43 1.08
C ALA A 144 22.24 17.00 0.72
N PRO A 145 21.72 15.90 1.36
CA PRO A 145 20.37 15.44 1.08
C PRO A 145 19.34 16.49 1.48
N GLN A 146 18.28 16.60 0.67
CA GLN A 146 17.15 17.44 0.98
C GLN A 146 16.21 16.70 1.93
N LYS A 147 15.90 17.33 3.07
CA LYS A 147 14.91 16.84 4.01
C LYS A 147 13.69 17.74 3.96
N GLY A 148 12.52 17.21 4.30
CA GLY A 148 11.27 17.95 4.24
C GLY A 148 11.29 19.29 4.98
N LYS A 149 12.11 19.41 6.02
CA LYS A 149 12.29 20.65 6.80
C LYS A 149 13.09 21.73 6.08
N ASP A 150 13.85 21.36 5.06
CA ASP A 150 14.79 22.25 4.37
C ASP A 150 14.22 22.82 3.07
N LEU A 151 12.96 22.51 2.78
CA LEU A 151 12.28 22.88 1.54
C LEU A 151 11.30 24.06 1.68
N ASN A 152 11.48 24.87 2.68
CA ASN A 152 10.67 26.09 2.90
C ASN A 152 11.08 27.22 1.94
#